data_48fa2f42afdf275e2a914ba6df0e2648
#
_entry.id   48fa2f42afdf275e2a914ba6df0e2648
#
_cell.length_a   1.000
_cell.length_b   1.000
_cell.length_c   1.000
_cell.angle_alpha   90.00
_cell.angle_beta   90.00
_cell.angle_gamma   90.00
#
_symmetry.space_group_name_H-M   'P 1'
#
loop_
_entity.id
_entity.type
_entity.pdbx_description
1 polymer ?
#
loop_
_entity_poly.entity_id
_entity_poly.type
_entity_poly.pdbx_seq_one_letter_code
_entity_poly.pdbx_strand_id
1 'polypeptide(L)'
;MPHSKIKERFPDAILEVTEFAAEPIIHVKGQHNLTVLTALKSDGYNFLADLTAIDNLTLGGYERFAVAYHLLCHASAQRLTVKAYVPEKELSLPSVESLWKNADWQEREVFDLYGIRFEGHPNLIRIMNPHDFDGYPLRKDYPRLGRKERSDFPVIKRPFKKEKRTE
;
A
#
# COMPACT_ATOMS: atom_id res chain seq x y z
N MET A 1 23.75 11.11 2.16
CA MET A 1 22.38 10.86 1.68
C MET A 1 21.43 11.08 2.85
N PRO A 2 20.33 11.86 2.75
CA PRO A 2 19.45 12.14 3.90
C PRO A 2 18.86 10.85 4.51
N HIS A 3 18.57 9.84 3.69
CA HIS A 3 18.04 8.55 4.17
C HIS A 3 19.04 7.71 4.99
N SER A 4 20.35 7.89 4.83
CA SER A 4 21.35 7.11 5.60
C SER A 4 21.33 7.44 7.09
N LYS A 5 20.92 8.66 7.45
CA LYS A 5 20.82 9.13 8.84
C LYS A 5 19.44 8.92 9.46
N ILE A 6 18.45 8.44 8.69
CA ILE A 6 17.08 8.33 9.17
C ILE A 6 16.97 7.29 10.29
N LYS A 7 17.75 6.20 10.23
CA LYS A 7 17.77 5.17 11.27
C LYS A 7 18.31 5.71 12.60
N GLU A 8 19.29 6.61 12.56
CA GLU A 8 19.83 7.26 13.76
C GLU A 8 18.84 8.25 14.38
N ARG A 9 18.02 8.91 13.53
CA ARG A 9 16.97 9.85 13.98
C ARG A 9 15.77 9.14 14.62
N PHE A 10 15.46 7.93 14.17
CA PHE A 10 14.26 7.18 14.59
C PHE A 10 14.59 5.71 14.89
N PRO A 11 15.47 5.41 15.87
CA PRO A 11 15.93 4.04 16.12
C PRO A 11 14.79 3.09 16.52
N ASP A 12 13.78 3.59 17.24
CA ASP A 12 12.64 2.77 17.70
C ASP A 12 11.59 2.54 16.63
N ALA A 13 11.54 3.42 15.62
CA ALA A 13 10.54 3.37 14.53
C ALA A 13 11.01 2.52 13.35
N ILE A 14 12.31 2.52 13.06
CA ILE A 14 12.87 1.89 11.87
C ILE A 14 13.38 0.49 12.20
N LEU A 15 12.80 -0.50 11.54
CA LEU A 15 13.19 -1.90 11.65
C LEU A 15 14.51 -2.14 10.91
N GLU A 16 14.55 -1.73 9.65
CA GLU A 16 15.67 -1.97 8.75
C GLU A 16 15.70 -0.93 7.63
N VAL A 17 16.86 -0.76 7.02
CA VAL A 17 17.03 -0.04 5.75
C VAL A 17 17.70 -0.99 4.78
N THR A 18 17.03 -1.28 3.67
CA THR A 18 17.51 -2.14 2.59
C THR A 18 17.63 -1.33 1.30
N GLU A 19 18.19 -1.94 0.27
CA GLU A 19 18.31 -1.32 -1.05
C GLU A 19 17.89 -2.33 -2.12
N PHE A 20 17.14 -1.89 -3.12
CA PHE A 20 16.78 -2.68 -4.27
C PHE A 20 16.88 -1.82 -5.53
N ALA A 21 17.61 -2.29 -6.53
CA ALA A 21 17.87 -1.59 -7.80
C ALA A 21 18.38 -0.14 -7.61
N ALA A 22 19.28 0.06 -6.65
CA ALA A 22 19.83 1.36 -6.24
C ALA A 22 18.80 2.32 -5.63
N GLU A 23 17.59 1.85 -5.29
CA GLU A 23 16.59 2.62 -4.55
C GLU A 23 16.54 2.15 -3.08
N PRO A 24 16.68 3.06 -2.11
CA PRO A 24 16.60 2.70 -0.70
C PRO A 24 15.16 2.39 -0.29
N ILE A 25 15.03 1.39 0.59
CA ILE A 25 13.76 0.97 1.18
C ILE A 25 13.90 1.06 2.70
N ILE A 26 13.05 1.86 3.35
CA ILE A 26 12.99 2.00 4.79
C ILE A 26 11.84 1.18 5.33
N HIS A 27 12.11 0.23 6.19
CA HIS A 27 11.12 -0.62 6.86
C HIS A 27 10.76 0.00 8.21
N VAL A 28 9.47 0.34 8.42
CA VAL A 28 8.99 1.12 9.55
C VAL A 28 7.88 0.37 10.29
N LYS A 29 7.84 0.49 11.62
CA LYS A 29 6.67 0.06 12.39
C LYS A 29 5.48 0.98 12.08
N GLY A 30 4.31 0.41 11.77
CA GLY A 30 3.14 1.16 11.28
C GLY A 30 2.74 2.37 12.12
N GLN A 31 2.77 2.24 13.44
CA GLN A 31 2.43 3.33 14.36
C GLN A 31 3.30 4.59 14.21
N HIS A 32 4.48 4.48 13.60
CA HIS A 32 5.44 5.58 13.42
C HIS A 32 5.49 6.11 11.98
N ASN A 33 4.63 5.58 11.07
CA ASN A 33 4.67 5.96 9.65
C ASN A 33 4.57 7.48 9.45
N LEU A 34 3.59 8.13 10.09
CA LEU A 34 3.35 9.57 9.93
C LEU A 34 4.56 10.41 10.40
N THR A 35 5.19 10.04 11.52
CA THR A 35 6.36 10.73 12.05
C THR A 35 7.55 10.64 11.09
N VAL A 36 7.83 9.44 10.59
CA VAL A 36 8.93 9.20 9.66
C VAL A 36 8.67 9.89 8.31
N LEU A 37 7.45 9.79 7.77
CA LEU A 37 7.06 10.40 6.51
C LEU A 37 7.05 11.94 6.58
N THR A 38 6.67 12.52 7.72
CA THR A 38 6.78 13.97 7.96
C THR A 38 8.24 14.44 7.92
N ALA A 39 9.14 13.70 8.55
CA ALA A 39 10.57 14.02 8.51
C ALA A 39 11.15 13.90 7.10
N LEU A 40 10.80 12.84 6.35
CA LEU A 40 11.23 12.66 4.97
C LEU A 40 10.70 13.76 4.05
N LYS A 41 9.46 14.21 4.25
CA LYS A 41 8.92 15.36 3.52
C LYS A 41 9.74 16.63 3.78
N SER A 42 10.12 16.88 5.03
CA SER A 42 10.99 18.00 5.42
C SER A 42 12.41 17.87 4.83
N ASP A 43 12.89 16.65 4.65
CA ASP A 43 14.18 16.35 4.02
C ASP A 43 14.16 16.47 2.48
N GLY A 44 13.01 16.89 1.89
CA GLY A 44 12.86 17.19 0.46
C GLY A 44 12.11 16.16 -0.38
N TYR A 45 11.63 15.06 0.21
CA TYR A 45 10.75 14.11 -0.47
C TYR A 45 9.32 14.68 -0.56
N ASN A 46 9.14 15.62 -1.44
CA ASN A 46 7.95 16.46 -1.54
C ASN A 46 6.82 15.88 -2.39
N PHE A 47 7.04 14.74 -3.05
CA PHE A 47 6.06 14.10 -3.89
C PHE A 47 5.84 12.64 -3.49
N LEU A 48 4.58 12.27 -3.23
CA LEU A 48 4.13 10.90 -3.09
C LEU A 48 3.76 10.39 -4.48
N ALA A 49 4.61 9.56 -5.07
CA ALA A 49 4.37 9.03 -6.41
C ALA A 49 3.29 7.95 -6.40
N ASP A 50 3.32 7.07 -5.37
CA ASP A 50 2.34 6.00 -5.22
C ASP A 50 2.24 5.55 -3.76
N LEU A 51 1.07 5.01 -3.40
CA LEU A 51 0.79 4.36 -2.13
C LEU A 51 -0.01 3.10 -2.40
N THR A 52 0.50 1.95 -1.99
CA THR A 52 -0.17 0.67 -2.16
C THR A 52 0.05 -0.24 -0.96
N ALA A 53 -0.72 -1.34 -0.87
CA ALA A 53 -0.53 -2.34 0.18
C ALA A 53 0.01 -3.67 -0.35
N ILE A 54 0.66 -4.40 0.53
CA ILE A 54 1.22 -5.73 0.28
C ILE A 54 0.67 -6.69 1.34
N ASP A 55 0.11 -7.81 0.91
CA ASP A 55 -0.20 -8.94 1.78
C ASP A 55 0.95 -9.96 1.71
N ASN A 56 1.71 -10.06 2.78
CA ASN A 56 2.87 -10.95 2.91
C ASN A 56 2.50 -12.36 3.43
N LEU A 57 1.23 -12.76 3.42
CA LEU A 57 0.76 -14.02 3.98
C LEU A 57 1.62 -15.23 3.54
N THR A 58 2.08 -15.22 2.29
CA THR A 58 2.91 -16.30 1.72
C THR A 58 4.39 -15.94 1.59
N LEU A 59 4.74 -14.67 1.73
CA LEU A 59 6.11 -14.16 1.54
C LEU A 59 6.90 -14.11 2.84
N GLY A 60 6.20 -14.06 3.98
CA GLY A 60 6.80 -13.78 5.27
C GLY A 60 7.23 -12.31 5.41
N GLY A 61 7.90 -11.98 6.51
CA GLY A 61 8.35 -10.62 6.81
C GLY A 61 8.08 -10.24 8.26
N TYR A 62 8.11 -8.95 8.56
CA TYR A 62 7.87 -8.45 9.92
C TYR A 62 6.41 -8.60 10.35
N GLU A 63 5.47 -8.32 9.42
CA GLU A 63 4.02 -8.43 9.63
C GLU A 63 3.35 -8.88 8.34
N ARG A 64 2.11 -9.41 8.46
CA ARG A 64 1.32 -9.84 7.30
C ARG A 64 1.06 -8.70 6.33
N PHE A 65 0.66 -7.54 6.81
CA PHE A 65 0.35 -6.41 5.94
C PHE A 65 1.44 -5.34 6.01
N ALA A 66 1.73 -4.73 4.87
CA ALA A 66 2.58 -3.56 4.77
C ALA A 66 1.97 -2.56 3.79
N VAL A 67 2.09 -1.28 4.10
CA VAL A 67 1.77 -0.19 3.16
C VAL A 67 3.08 0.40 2.65
N ALA A 68 3.25 0.40 1.34
CA ALA A 68 4.40 0.96 0.66
C ALA A 68 4.09 2.38 0.16
N TYR A 69 4.94 3.32 0.54
CA TYR A 69 4.90 4.72 0.11
C TYR A 69 6.09 4.97 -0.81
N HIS A 70 5.84 5.27 -2.08
CA HIS A 70 6.87 5.60 -3.05
C HIS A 70 7.04 7.12 -3.13
N LEU A 71 8.17 7.59 -2.62
CA LEU A 71 8.47 9.02 -2.50
C LEU A 71 9.48 9.47 -3.55
N LEU A 72 9.33 10.71 -4.01
CA LEU A 72 10.25 11.36 -4.91
C LEU A 72 10.66 12.74 -4.38
N CYS A 73 11.95 13.01 -4.40
CA CYS A 73 12.52 14.34 -4.23
C CYS A 73 12.74 14.95 -5.61
N HIS A 74 11.94 15.95 -6.01
CA HIS A 74 12.08 16.60 -7.32
C HIS A 74 13.43 17.31 -7.51
N ALA A 75 13.98 17.91 -6.44
CA ALA A 75 15.22 18.66 -6.53
C ALA A 75 16.44 17.80 -6.87
N SER A 76 16.48 16.56 -6.37
CA SER A 76 17.61 15.63 -6.56
C SER A 76 17.27 14.44 -7.45
N ALA A 77 16.02 14.34 -7.95
CA ALA A 77 15.48 13.21 -8.68
C ALA A 77 15.65 11.83 -7.93
N GLN A 78 15.83 11.88 -6.60
CA GLN A 78 16.01 10.68 -5.78
C GLN A 78 14.66 10.08 -5.44
N ARG A 79 14.59 8.75 -5.54
CA ARG A 79 13.45 7.94 -5.10
C ARG A 79 13.74 7.26 -3.79
N LEU A 80 12.70 6.99 -3.03
CA LEU A 80 12.75 6.31 -1.75
C LEU A 80 11.45 5.57 -1.53
N THR A 81 11.51 4.33 -1.07
CA THR A 81 10.33 3.57 -0.65
C THR A 81 10.30 3.45 0.87
N VAL A 82 9.16 3.73 1.47
CA VAL A 82 8.89 3.43 2.88
C VAL A 82 7.87 2.32 2.97
N LYS A 83 8.18 1.23 3.68
CA LYS A 83 7.25 0.14 3.97
C LYS A 83 6.84 0.18 5.44
N ALA A 84 5.61 0.59 5.70
CA ALA A 84 5.03 0.61 7.04
C ALA A 84 4.30 -0.71 7.32
N TYR A 85 4.77 -1.47 8.30
CA TYR A 85 4.20 -2.77 8.66
C TYR A 85 3.05 -2.63 9.63
N VAL A 86 1.96 -3.35 9.34
CA VAL A 86 0.69 -3.27 10.07
C VAL A 86 0.36 -4.63 10.66
N PRO A 87 0.21 -4.74 12.00
CA PRO A 87 -0.23 -5.97 12.62
C PRO A 87 -1.63 -6.39 12.14
N GLU A 88 -1.82 -7.69 11.87
CA GLU A 88 -3.11 -8.21 11.41
C GLU A 88 -4.26 -7.97 12.40
N LYS A 89 -3.93 -7.94 13.70
CA LYS A 89 -4.91 -7.73 14.77
C LYS A 89 -5.40 -6.28 14.85
N GLU A 90 -4.61 -5.32 14.37
CA GLU A 90 -4.89 -3.89 14.42
C GLU A 90 -4.54 -3.28 13.05
N LEU A 91 -5.44 -3.51 12.06
CA LEU A 91 -5.27 -3.09 10.68
C LEU A 91 -5.53 -1.59 10.52
N SER A 92 -4.68 -0.79 11.13
CA SER A 92 -4.82 0.66 11.12
C SER A 92 -3.47 1.35 11.04
N LEU A 93 -3.43 2.48 10.33
CA LEU A 93 -2.29 3.38 10.18
C LEU A 93 -2.76 4.82 10.26
N PRO A 94 -1.93 5.74 10.77
CA PRO A 94 -2.18 7.18 10.60
C PRO A 94 -2.21 7.56 9.12
N SER A 95 -3.22 8.35 8.73
CA SER A 95 -3.34 8.90 7.36
C SER A 95 -2.23 9.90 7.07
N VAL A 96 -1.78 9.91 5.81
CA VAL A 96 -0.80 10.88 5.31
C VAL A 96 -1.41 11.89 4.32
N GLU A 97 -2.73 11.95 4.24
CA GLU A 97 -3.48 12.91 3.41
C GLU A 97 -3.09 14.35 3.74
N SER A 98 -2.85 14.66 5.01
CA SER A 98 -2.37 15.97 5.45
C SER A 98 -0.98 16.33 4.92
N LEU A 99 -0.15 15.33 4.62
CA LEU A 99 1.15 15.51 4.01
C LEU A 99 1.05 15.64 2.49
N TRP A 100 0.31 14.75 1.84
CA TRP A 100 0.15 14.70 0.39
C TRP A 100 -1.30 14.49 0.01
N LYS A 101 -1.93 15.46 -0.65
CA LYS A 101 -3.36 15.43 -0.98
C LYS A 101 -3.78 14.28 -1.90
N ASN A 102 -2.88 13.78 -2.73
CA ASN A 102 -3.14 12.62 -3.58
C ASN A 102 -3.22 11.30 -2.80
N ALA A 103 -2.76 11.26 -1.55
CA ALA A 103 -2.93 10.10 -0.68
C ALA A 103 -4.40 9.78 -0.39
N ASP A 104 -5.31 10.78 -0.41
CA ASP A 104 -6.76 10.58 -0.22
C ASP A 104 -7.28 9.38 -1.05
N TRP A 105 -7.07 9.40 -2.36
CA TRP A 105 -7.56 8.36 -3.26
C TRP A 105 -6.84 7.02 -3.06
N GLN A 106 -5.54 7.05 -2.86
CA GLN A 106 -4.71 5.86 -2.70
C GLN A 106 -4.97 5.14 -1.36
N GLU A 107 -5.17 5.89 -0.28
CA GLU A 107 -5.55 5.33 1.01
C GLU A 107 -6.95 4.69 0.96
N ARG A 108 -7.89 5.31 0.26
CA ARG A 108 -9.23 4.73 0.03
C ARG A 108 -9.16 3.45 -0.81
N GLU A 109 -8.30 3.38 -1.83
CA GLU A 109 -8.05 2.17 -2.60
C GLU A 109 -7.51 1.04 -1.71
N VAL A 110 -6.49 1.32 -0.90
CA VAL A 110 -5.93 0.35 0.05
C VAL A 110 -6.96 -0.10 1.07
N PHE A 111 -7.75 0.83 1.62
CA PHE A 111 -8.86 0.48 2.51
C PHE A 111 -9.88 -0.43 1.82
N ASP A 112 -10.28 -0.12 0.61
CA ASP A 112 -11.28 -0.88 -0.14
C ASP A 112 -10.82 -2.30 -0.49
N LEU A 113 -9.56 -2.46 -0.90
CA LEU A 113 -9.05 -3.72 -1.43
C LEU A 113 -8.37 -4.61 -0.39
N TYR A 114 -7.84 -4.04 0.70
CA TYR A 114 -7.13 -4.77 1.77
C TYR A 114 -7.78 -4.64 3.15
N GLY A 115 -8.61 -3.63 3.38
CA GLY A 115 -9.25 -3.38 4.67
C GLY A 115 -8.35 -2.73 5.70
N ILE A 116 -7.26 -2.10 5.29
CA ILE A 116 -6.40 -1.31 6.17
C ILE A 116 -7.06 0.06 6.38
N ARG A 117 -7.30 0.43 7.63
CA ARG A 117 -7.91 1.71 7.98
C ARG A 117 -6.86 2.81 8.11
N PHE A 118 -7.18 4.02 7.67
CA PHE A 118 -6.31 5.19 7.80
C PHE A 118 -6.93 6.18 8.78
N GLU A 119 -6.34 6.27 9.97
CA GLU A 119 -6.82 7.15 11.03
C GLU A 119 -6.57 8.61 10.70
N GLY A 120 -7.60 9.44 10.89
CA GLY A 120 -7.53 10.86 10.53
C GLY A 120 -7.79 11.15 9.04
N HIS A 121 -8.09 10.13 8.22
CA HIS A 121 -8.51 10.35 6.84
C HIS A 121 -9.88 11.04 6.79
N PRO A 122 -10.04 12.12 6.00
CA PRO A 122 -11.27 12.94 6.02
C PRO A 122 -12.51 12.21 5.51
N ASN A 123 -12.37 11.24 4.59
CA ASN A 123 -13.49 10.55 3.96
C ASN A 123 -13.12 9.13 3.51
N LEU A 124 -12.90 8.22 4.47
CA LEU A 124 -12.47 6.85 4.19
C LEU A 124 -13.66 5.96 3.78
N ILE A 125 -14.03 6.01 2.52
CA ILE A 125 -15.08 5.19 1.91
C ILE A 125 -14.52 4.37 0.75
N ARG A 126 -15.19 3.26 0.39
CA ARG A 126 -14.83 2.43 -0.77
C ARG A 126 -14.88 3.26 -2.07
N ILE A 127 -14.01 2.92 -3.04
CA ILE A 127 -13.96 3.59 -4.35
C ILE A 127 -13.95 2.63 -5.55
N MET A 128 -13.48 1.40 -5.36
CA MET A 128 -13.35 0.40 -6.43
C MET A 128 -14.50 -0.60 -6.39
N ASN A 129 -14.87 -1.04 -5.19
CA ASN A 129 -15.96 -1.99 -4.98
C ASN A 129 -17.27 -1.28 -4.61
N PRO A 130 -18.43 -1.91 -4.86
CA PRO A 130 -19.70 -1.47 -4.31
C PRO A 130 -19.67 -1.35 -2.79
N HIS A 131 -20.52 -0.48 -2.21
CA HIS A 131 -20.56 -0.27 -0.76
C HIS A 131 -20.95 -1.52 0.04
N ASP A 132 -21.76 -2.38 -0.57
CA ASP A 132 -22.27 -3.65 -0.02
C ASP A 132 -21.36 -4.84 -0.32
N PHE A 133 -20.19 -4.62 -0.92
CA PHE A 133 -19.24 -5.69 -1.24
C PHE A 133 -18.69 -6.32 0.05
N ASP A 134 -18.85 -7.66 0.18
CA ASP A 134 -18.36 -8.40 1.33
C ASP A 134 -16.93 -8.90 1.13
N GLY A 135 -16.01 -8.32 1.89
CA GLY A 135 -14.60 -8.72 1.93
C GLY A 135 -13.63 -7.73 1.27
N TYR A 136 -12.41 -8.24 1.05
CA TYR A 136 -11.27 -7.46 0.54
C TYR A 136 -10.54 -8.27 -0.53
N PRO A 137 -10.76 -7.96 -1.82
CA PRO A 137 -10.43 -8.87 -2.92
C PRO A 137 -8.93 -9.03 -3.20
N LEU A 138 -8.05 -8.15 -2.69
CA LEU A 138 -6.61 -8.29 -2.88
C LEU A 138 -5.89 -9.02 -1.73
N ARG A 139 -6.60 -9.40 -0.67
CA ARG A 139 -6.03 -10.28 0.35
C ARG A 139 -5.76 -11.66 -0.22
N LYS A 140 -4.66 -12.28 0.18
CA LYS A 140 -4.25 -13.62 -0.29
C LYS A 140 -5.17 -14.75 0.16
N ASP A 141 -5.92 -14.56 1.26
CA ASP A 141 -6.95 -15.47 1.75
C ASP A 141 -8.33 -15.25 1.11
N TYR A 142 -8.48 -14.23 0.25
CA TYR A 142 -9.69 -14.03 -0.53
C TYR A 142 -9.74 -14.98 -1.73
N PRO A 143 -10.87 -15.70 -1.98
CA PRO A 143 -10.97 -16.66 -3.07
C PRO A 143 -10.79 -16.01 -4.44
N ARG A 144 -9.92 -16.58 -5.28
CA ARG A 144 -9.66 -16.07 -6.65
C ARG A 144 -10.93 -15.98 -7.53
N LEU A 145 -11.90 -16.87 -7.30
CA LEU A 145 -13.18 -16.91 -8.03
C LEU A 145 -14.26 -16.04 -7.39
N GLY A 146 -13.91 -15.28 -6.33
CA GLY A 146 -14.87 -14.53 -5.53
C GLY A 146 -15.76 -15.43 -4.66
N ARG A 147 -16.66 -14.80 -3.91
CA ARG A 147 -17.66 -15.47 -3.04
C ARG A 147 -19.06 -15.42 -3.64
N LYS A 148 -19.20 -15.10 -4.92
CA LYS A 148 -20.46 -14.83 -5.65
C LYS A 148 -21.17 -13.56 -5.16
N GLU A 149 -20.42 -12.52 -4.93
CA GLU A 149 -20.87 -11.22 -4.44
C GLU A 149 -21.93 -10.58 -5.37
N ARG A 150 -21.95 -10.99 -6.64
CA ARG A 150 -22.95 -10.56 -7.61
C ARG A 150 -23.52 -11.76 -8.36
N SER A 151 -24.72 -12.16 -7.99
CA SER A 151 -25.47 -13.22 -8.68
C SER A 151 -26.07 -12.75 -10.02
N ASP A 152 -26.12 -11.45 -10.23
CA ASP A 152 -26.71 -10.79 -11.41
C ASP A 152 -25.70 -10.45 -12.53
N PHE A 153 -24.43 -10.85 -12.38
CA PHE A 153 -23.45 -10.66 -13.43
C PHE A 153 -23.82 -11.46 -14.67
N PRO A 154 -23.98 -10.82 -15.84
CA PRO A 154 -24.27 -11.56 -17.06
C PRO A 154 -23.11 -12.49 -17.40
N VAL A 155 -23.37 -13.80 -17.43
CA VAL A 155 -22.39 -14.78 -17.90
C VAL A 155 -22.23 -14.63 -19.41
N ILE A 156 -21.22 -13.89 -19.84
CA ILE A 156 -20.87 -13.77 -21.25
C ILE A 156 -20.27 -15.10 -21.69
N LYS A 157 -21.07 -15.98 -22.24
CA LYS A 157 -20.60 -17.19 -22.95
C LYS A 157 -19.92 -16.75 -24.25
N ARG A 158 -18.64 -16.46 -24.21
CA ARG A 158 -17.84 -16.29 -25.44
C ARG A 158 -17.58 -17.67 -26.02
N PRO A 159 -18.03 -17.97 -27.27
CA PRO A 159 -17.60 -19.18 -27.91
C PRO A 159 -16.08 -19.08 -28.12
N PHE A 160 -15.31 -19.92 -27.43
CA PHE A 160 -13.89 -20.08 -27.74
C PHE A 160 -13.78 -20.64 -29.15
N LYS A 161 -13.49 -19.83 -30.16
CA LYS A 161 -12.96 -20.29 -31.42
C LYS A 161 -11.60 -20.92 -31.13
N LYS A 162 -11.55 -22.26 -31.12
CA LYS A 162 -10.26 -22.96 -31.24
C LYS A 162 -9.71 -22.62 -32.62
N GLU A 163 -8.80 -21.69 -32.72
CA GLU A 163 -7.97 -21.55 -33.91
C GLU A 163 -7.19 -22.87 -34.06
N LYS A 164 -7.49 -23.60 -35.14
CA LYS A 164 -6.66 -24.73 -35.53
C LYS A 164 -5.30 -24.17 -35.90
N ARG A 165 -4.28 -24.49 -35.09
CA ARG A 165 -2.89 -24.35 -35.54
C ARG A 165 -2.78 -25.30 -36.76
N THR A 166 -2.66 -24.75 -37.94
CA THR A 166 -2.16 -25.46 -39.10
C THR A 166 -0.68 -25.70 -38.91
N GLU A 167 -0.30 -26.97 -38.87
CA GLU A 167 1.08 -27.44 -38.90
C GLU A 167 1.79 -26.98 -40.19
#